data_2bfcbeee2a1887511d0f1a3c8861f9f6
#
_entry.id   2bfcbeee2a1887511d0f1a3c8861f9f6
#
_cell.length_a   1.000
_cell.length_b   1.000
_cell.length_c   1.000
_cell.angle_alpha   90.00
_cell.angle_beta   90.00
_cell.angle_gamma   90.00
#
_symmetry.space_group_name_H-M   'P 1'
#
loop_
_entity.id
_entity.type
_entity.pdbx_description
1 polymer ?
#
loop_
_entity_poly.entity_id
_entity_poly.type
_entity_poly.pdbx_seq_one_letter_code
_entity_poly.pdbx_strand_id
1 'polypeptide(L)'
;MKKFWKFILTIIIAVAAYGYEAYDFGSEAHEAISLLQGQLEVKLLDVGHGDAILLRNQAVAILVDTGDYKNSDILVRRLKTLGVRKLDALIITHHHLDHLGGVIKILNNFDVKNFYDNGIVNPQSEISKDVEKLILNGILSRQILSAGQKLEFADNINLKFLAPASKNGFPEKDLNNNSLVFKLQYGEFSMLFTGDIEAKTENDLVSRYGKKLQSTVLKVAHHGSSTSSTYNFLKVVQPQLALISCGDKEKYNHPNKKVLGTFEYLQIPDRKSVV
;
A
#
# COMPACT_ATOMS: atom_id res chain seq x y z
N MET A 1 27.00 30.64 6.58
CA MET A 1 25.55 30.75 6.40
C MET A 1 25.06 29.49 5.73
N LYS A 2 24.47 28.57 6.51
CA LYS A 2 23.97 27.28 6.03
C LYS A 2 22.62 27.50 5.38
N LYS A 3 22.51 27.28 4.05
CA LYS A 3 21.23 27.26 3.33
C LYS A 3 20.42 26.06 3.80
N PHE A 4 19.39 26.30 4.59
CA PHE A 4 18.35 25.34 4.88
C PHE A 4 17.54 25.08 3.60
N TRP A 5 17.74 23.94 2.97
CA TRP A 5 16.82 23.44 1.97
C TRP A 5 15.59 22.89 2.70
N LYS A 6 14.51 23.64 2.69
CA LYS A 6 13.21 23.15 3.12
C LYS A 6 12.70 22.24 2.00
N PHE A 7 12.82 20.92 2.19
CA PHE A 7 12.07 19.96 1.41
C PHE A 7 10.59 20.08 1.83
N ILE A 8 9.78 20.70 0.99
CA ILE A 8 8.32 20.66 1.14
C ILE A 8 7.86 19.36 0.50
N LEU A 9 7.62 18.35 1.32
CA LEU A 9 6.96 17.13 0.89
C LEU A 9 5.46 17.45 0.73
N THR A 10 4.99 17.60 -0.49
CA THR A 10 3.56 17.73 -0.77
C THR A 10 2.98 16.32 -0.88
N ILE A 11 2.38 15.83 0.20
CA ILE A 11 1.55 14.62 0.17
C ILE A 11 0.20 15.05 -0.41
N ILE A 12 -0.01 14.81 -1.71
CA ILE A 12 -1.32 15.02 -2.34
C ILE A 12 -2.16 13.79 -2.02
N ILE A 13 -2.98 13.90 -0.99
CA ILE A 13 -4.04 12.93 -0.70
C ILE A 13 -5.24 13.37 -1.53
N ALA A 14 -5.40 12.77 -2.72
CA ALA A 14 -6.63 12.95 -3.48
C ALA A 14 -7.72 12.09 -2.83
N VAL A 15 -8.47 12.71 -1.91
CA VAL A 15 -9.76 12.20 -1.46
C VAL A 15 -10.78 12.65 -2.51
N ALA A 16 -11.19 11.76 -3.39
CA ALA A 16 -12.31 12.03 -4.28
C ALA A 16 -13.60 12.00 -3.46
N ALA A 17 -14.04 13.16 -2.98
CA ALA A 17 -15.39 13.33 -2.48
C ALA A 17 -16.36 13.49 -3.66
N TYR A 18 -17.50 12.89 -3.54
CA TYR A 18 -18.64 12.84 -4.44
C TYR A 18 -18.89 14.10 -5.28
N GLY A 19 -19.04 13.86 -6.61
CA GLY A 19 -20.04 14.52 -7.44
C GLY A 19 -19.82 16.01 -7.69
N TYR A 20 -18.88 16.33 -8.54
CA TYR A 20 -18.96 17.30 -9.62
C TYR A 20 -17.61 17.27 -10.34
N GLU A 21 -17.58 16.90 -11.61
CA GLU A 21 -16.43 17.10 -12.47
C GLU A 21 -16.20 18.61 -12.67
N ALA A 22 -15.55 19.23 -11.70
CA ALA A 22 -14.80 20.44 -11.98
C ALA A 22 -13.43 19.95 -12.47
N TYR A 23 -13.21 19.98 -13.77
CA TYR A 23 -11.89 19.85 -14.36
C TYR A 23 -11.02 20.97 -13.80
N ASP A 24 -10.30 20.65 -12.72
CA ASP A 24 -9.31 21.56 -12.16
C ASP A 24 -7.99 21.38 -12.88
N PHE A 25 -7.85 22.10 -14.00
CA PHE A 25 -6.58 22.21 -14.74
C PHE A 25 -5.41 22.66 -13.84
N GLY A 26 -5.69 23.26 -12.72
CA GLY A 26 -4.69 23.66 -11.73
C GLY A 26 -4.07 22.47 -11.00
N SER A 27 -4.86 21.45 -10.67
CA SER A 27 -4.37 20.27 -9.95
C SER A 27 -3.51 19.37 -10.83
N GLU A 28 -3.87 19.18 -12.09
CA GLU A 28 -3.06 18.42 -13.06
C GLU A 28 -1.72 19.10 -13.36
N ALA A 29 -1.72 20.43 -13.52
CA ALA A 29 -0.49 21.20 -13.70
C ALA A 29 0.40 21.14 -12.46
N HIS A 30 -0.17 21.22 -11.27
CA HIS A 30 0.56 21.10 -10.00
C HIS A 30 1.14 19.70 -9.81
N GLU A 31 0.39 18.66 -10.18
CA GLU A 31 0.82 17.26 -10.17
C GLU A 31 1.98 17.04 -11.16
N ALA A 32 1.84 17.55 -12.38
CA ALA A 32 2.90 17.49 -13.39
C ALA A 32 4.18 18.26 -12.96
N ILE A 33 4.03 19.44 -12.35
CA ILE A 33 5.16 20.23 -11.84
C ILE A 33 5.83 19.51 -10.66
N SER A 34 5.07 18.90 -9.76
CA SER A 34 5.58 18.12 -8.64
C SER A 34 6.44 16.93 -9.12
N LEU A 35 5.96 16.20 -10.12
CA LEU A 35 6.73 15.13 -10.75
C LEU A 35 7.99 15.66 -11.47
N LEU A 36 7.90 16.84 -12.11
CA LEU A 36 9.06 17.49 -12.76
C LEU A 36 10.16 17.88 -11.76
N GLN A 37 9.87 17.98 -10.48
CA GLN A 37 10.85 18.31 -9.44
C GLN A 37 11.48 17.08 -8.77
N GLY A 38 11.25 15.88 -9.30
CA GLY A 38 11.79 14.64 -8.74
C GLY A 38 11.18 14.23 -7.39
N GLN A 39 9.97 14.70 -7.09
CA GLN A 39 9.27 14.35 -5.86
C GLN A 39 8.63 12.97 -5.97
N LEU A 40 8.62 12.22 -4.87
CA LEU A 40 7.87 10.98 -4.76
C LEU A 40 6.40 11.30 -4.43
N GLU A 41 5.50 10.86 -5.28
CA GLU A 41 4.06 10.84 -5.02
C GLU A 41 3.65 9.49 -4.46
N VAL A 42 2.87 9.50 -3.37
CA VAL A 42 2.20 8.33 -2.80
C VAL A 42 0.70 8.57 -2.85
N LYS A 43 -0.01 7.79 -3.63
CA LYS A 43 -1.44 7.97 -3.86
C LYS A 43 -2.23 6.71 -3.51
N LEU A 44 -3.09 6.81 -2.50
CA LEU A 44 -4.11 5.79 -2.25
C LEU A 44 -5.20 5.98 -3.29
N LEU A 45 -5.39 4.96 -4.13
CA LEU A 45 -6.39 4.98 -5.19
C LEU A 45 -7.71 4.46 -4.63
N ASP A 46 -8.76 5.23 -4.85
CA ASP A 46 -10.09 4.79 -4.48
C ASP A 46 -10.54 3.65 -5.39
N VAL A 47 -10.58 2.46 -4.82
CA VAL A 47 -11.01 1.20 -5.44
C VAL A 47 -12.17 0.55 -4.68
N GLY A 48 -12.88 1.34 -3.87
CA GLY A 48 -13.86 0.82 -2.93
C GLY A 48 -13.20 0.17 -1.73
N HIS A 49 -13.69 -1.01 -1.32
CA HIS A 49 -13.02 -1.78 -0.28
C HIS A 49 -11.76 -2.44 -0.83
N GLY A 50 -10.67 -2.39 -0.05
CA GLY A 50 -9.38 -2.96 -0.43
C GLY A 50 -8.28 -1.92 -0.62
N ASP A 51 -7.12 -2.37 -1.00
CA ASP A 51 -5.94 -1.52 -1.19
C ASP A 51 -5.52 -1.44 -2.66
N ALA A 52 -5.20 -0.23 -3.10
CA ALA A 52 -4.44 0.03 -4.32
C ALA A 52 -3.64 1.31 -4.12
N ILE A 53 -2.32 1.21 -4.02
CA ILE A 53 -1.47 2.35 -3.68
C ILE A 53 -0.41 2.52 -4.75
N LEU A 54 -0.43 3.68 -5.42
CA LEU A 54 0.56 4.05 -6.42
C LEU A 54 1.68 4.86 -5.76
N LEU A 55 2.91 4.39 -5.92
CA LEU A 55 4.15 5.11 -5.60
C LEU A 55 4.79 5.52 -6.92
N ARG A 56 5.01 6.78 -7.17
CA ARG A 56 5.63 7.20 -8.42
C ARG A 56 6.44 8.49 -8.31
N ASN A 57 7.40 8.60 -9.21
CA ASN A 57 8.05 9.83 -9.62
C ASN A 57 8.24 9.81 -11.15
N GLN A 58 9.14 10.65 -11.69
CA GLN A 58 9.44 10.66 -13.14
C GLN A 58 10.04 9.34 -13.65
N ALA A 59 10.82 8.64 -12.84
CA ALA A 59 11.62 7.49 -13.25
C ALA A 59 10.96 6.15 -12.91
N VAL A 60 10.10 6.10 -11.88
CA VAL A 60 9.59 4.86 -11.26
C VAL A 60 8.09 4.94 -11.04
N ALA A 61 7.39 3.85 -11.34
CA ALA A 61 6.00 3.63 -10.96
C ALA A 61 5.86 2.24 -10.32
N ILE A 62 5.40 2.18 -9.07
CA ILE A 62 5.17 0.96 -8.30
C ILE A 62 3.71 0.94 -7.87
N LEU A 63 3.01 -0.15 -8.13
CA LEU A 63 1.66 -0.37 -7.63
C LEU A 63 1.72 -1.41 -6.50
N VAL A 64 1.16 -1.06 -5.35
CA VAL A 64 0.99 -1.95 -4.20
C VAL A 64 -0.48 -2.29 -4.08
N ASP A 65 -0.80 -3.56 -4.23
CA ASP A 65 -2.14 -4.11 -4.30
C ASP A 65 -3.01 -3.54 -5.45
N THR A 66 -4.14 -4.19 -5.71
CA THR A 66 -4.97 -3.92 -6.90
C THR A 66 -6.47 -3.84 -6.60
N GLY A 67 -6.85 -3.81 -5.33
CA GLY A 67 -8.24 -3.75 -4.92
C GLY A 67 -9.08 -4.97 -5.30
N ASP A 68 -10.39 -4.86 -5.10
CA ASP A 68 -11.35 -5.90 -5.45
C ASP A 68 -11.54 -6.00 -6.98
N TYR A 69 -11.75 -7.22 -7.47
CA TYR A 69 -12.03 -7.51 -8.88
C TYR A 69 -13.14 -6.64 -9.48
N LYS A 70 -14.21 -6.39 -8.72
CA LYS A 70 -15.36 -5.61 -9.17
C LYS A 70 -15.01 -4.18 -9.57
N ASN A 71 -13.97 -3.63 -8.94
CA ASN A 71 -13.51 -2.26 -9.16
C ASN A 71 -12.24 -2.18 -10.02
N SER A 72 -11.78 -3.31 -10.56
CA SER A 72 -10.55 -3.38 -11.34
C SER A 72 -10.56 -2.48 -12.59
N ASP A 73 -11.72 -2.27 -13.24
CA ASP A 73 -11.85 -1.35 -14.36
C ASP A 73 -11.72 0.13 -13.92
N ILE A 74 -12.14 0.45 -12.70
CA ILE A 74 -11.95 1.78 -12.10
C ILE A 74 -10.46 2.00 -11.87
N LEU A 75 -9.76 1.03 -11.29
CA LEU A 75 -8.32 1.11 -11.06
C LEU A 75 -7.55 1.34 -12.37
N VAL A 76 -7.86 0.56 -13.42
CA VAL A 76 -7.22 0.72 -14.74
C VAL A 76 -7.45 2.12 -15.31
N ARG A 77 -8.68 2.64 -15.25
CA ARG A 77 -8.99 4.01 -15.70
C ARG A 77 -8.21 5.05 -14.91
N ARG A 78 -8.20 4.95 -13.57
CA ARG A 78 -7.46 5.89 -12.69
C ARG A 78 -5.97 5.90 -13.03
N LEU A 79 -5.34 4.75 -13.16
CA LEU A 79 -3.92 4.66 -13.52
C LEU A 79 -3.64 5.26 -14.91
N LYS A 80 -4.52 5.03 -15.89
CA LYS A 80 -4.40 5.64 -17.23
C LYS A 80 -4.57 7.16 -17.19
N THR A 81 -5.53 7.68 -16.43
CA THR A 81 -5.73 9.12 -16.21
C THR A 81 -4.51 9.77 -15.56
N LEU A 82 -3.87 9.06 -14.62
CA LEU A 82 -2.63 9.48 -14.00
C LEU A 82 -1.39 9.35 -14.93
N GLY A 83 -1.58 8.96 -16.18
CA GLY A 83 -0.51 8.83 -17.16
C GLY A 83 0.39 7.61 -16.96
N VAL A 84 0.03 6.65 -16.09
CA VAL A 84 0.77 5.41 -15.91
C VAL A 84 0.65 4.57 -17.18
N ARG A 85 1.77 4.16 -17.75
CA ARG A 85 1.83 3.28 -18.93
C ARG A 85 2.54 1.97 -18.65
N LYS A 86 3.48 1.99 -17.72
CA LYS A 86 4.27 0.84 -17.26
C LYS A 86 4.35 0.87 -15.75
N LEU A 87 4.54 -0.29 -15.15
CA LEU A 87 4.83 -0.46 -13.74
C LEU A 87 6.22 -1.11 -13.60
N ASP A 88 7.13 -0.45 -12.90
CA ASP A 88 8.44 -1.02 -12.60
C ASP A 88 8.32 -2.15 -11.58
N ALA A 89 7.29 -2.09 -10.73
CA ALA A 89 6.90 -3.18 -9.84
C ALA A 89 5.38 -3.21 -9.59
N LEU A 90 4.83 -4.41 -9.53
CA LEU A 90 3.53 -4.74 -8.95
C LEU A 90 3.81 -5.61 -7.72
N ILE A 91 3.41 -5.12 -6.55
CA ILE A 91 3.62 -5.79 -5.25
C ILE A 91 2.26 -6.17 -4.69
N ILE A 92 2.01 -7.45 -4.47
CA ILE A 92 0.80 -7.94 -3.82
C ILE A 92 1.14 -8.31 -2.38
N THR A 93 0.49 -7.67 -1.42
CA THR A 93 0.78 -7.89 0.00
C THR A 93 0.35 -9.28 0.45
N HIS A 94 -0.84 -9.72 0.02
CA HIS A 94 -1.38 -11.05 0.27
C HIS A 94 -2.54 -11.38 -0.67
N HIS A 95 -2.97 -12.63 -0.74
CA HIS A 95 -3.89 -13.13 -1.74
C HIS A 95 -5.38 -13.09 -1.33
N HIS A 96 -5.84 -12.08 -0.56
CA HIS A 96 -7.26 -11.77 -0.46
C HIS A 96 -7.74 -10.97 -1.68
N LEU A 97 -9.03 -11.09 -2.00
CA LEU A 97 -9.61 -10.53 -3.23
C LEU A 97 -9.57 -9.01 -3.29
N ASP A 98 -9.67 -8.35 -2.16
CA ASP A 98 -9.61 -6.90 -2.02
C ASP A 98 -8.17 -6.32 -2.09
N HIS A 99 -7.17 -7.19 -2.32
CA HIS A 99 -5.77 -6.82 -2.59
C HIS A 99 -5.31 -7.30 -3.95
N LEU A 100 -5.61 -8.55 -4.30
CA LEU A 100 -5.14 -9.21 -5.53
C LEU A 100 -6.17 -9.13 -6.66
N GLY A 101 -7.42 -8.70 -6.39
CA GLY A 101 -8.55 -8.85 -7.30
C GLY A 101 -8.36 -8.24 -8.69
N GLY A 102 -7.64 -7.14 -8.79
CA GLY A 102 -7.38 -6.46 -10.05
C GLY A 102 -6.17 -6.95 -10.84
N VAL A 103 -5.36 -7.88 -10.31
CA VAL A 103 -4.06 -8.27 -10.90
C VAL A 103 -4.17 -8.62 -12.37
N ILE A 104 -5.11 -9.49 -12.76
CA ILE A 104 -5.26 -9.92 -14.16
C ILE A 104 -5.56 -8.71 -15.08
N LYS A 105 -6.41 -7.78 -14.64
CA LYS A 105 -6.70 -6.55 -15.38
C LYS A 105 -5.46 -5.66 -15.51
N ILE A 106 -4.66 -5.54 -14.46
CA ILE A 106 -3.40 -4.77 -14.49
C ILE A 106 -2.42 -5.39 -15.47
N LEU A 107 -2.19 -6.70 -15.41
CA LEU A 107 -1.30 -7.41 -16.34
C LEU A 107 -1.74 -7.29 -17.80
N ASN A 108 -3.03 -7.23 -18.07
CA ASN A 108 -3.57 -7.08 -19.42
C ASN A 108 -3.54 -5.62 -19.96
N ASN A 109 -3.34 -4.62 -19.11
CA ASN A 109 -3.44 -3.21 -19.50
C ASN A 109 -2.14 -2.42 -19.35
N PHE A 110 -1.16 -2.95 -18.62
CA PHE A 110 0.11 -2.26 -18.34
C PHE A 110 1.29 -3.21 -18.53
N ASP A 111 2.40 -2.64 -18.98
CA ASP A 111 3.69 -3.34 -18.99
C ASP A 111 4.21 -3.43 -17.54
N VAL A 112 4.17 -4.62 -16.95
CA VAL A 112 4.61 -4.90 -15.57
C VAL A 112 5.97 -5.59 -15.63
N LYS A 113 7.03 -4.86 -15.25
CA LYS A 113 8.40 -5.38 -15.29
C LYS A 113 8.66 -6.48 -14.28
N ASN A 114 8.20 -6.26 -13.04
CA ASN A 114 8.45 -7.17 -11.93
C ASN A 114 7.18 -7.40 -11.14
N PHE A 115 6.88 -8.66 -10.84
CA PHE A 115 5.78 -9.05 -9.98
C PHE A 115 6.32 -9.66 -8.69
N TYR A 116 5.84 -9.15 -7.58
CA TYR A 116 6.26 -9.55 -6.23
C TYR A 116 5.05 -9.92 -5.38
N ASP A 117 5.17 -10.99 -4.61
CA ASP A 117 4.24 -11.36 -3.55
C ASP A 117 4.93 -12.10 -2.40
N ASN A 118 4.16 -12.61 -1.44
CA ASN A 118 4.67 -13.41 -0.32
C ASN A 118 4.79 -14.91 -0.62
N GLY A 119 4.42 -15.37 -1.83
CA GLY A 119 4.45 -16.77 -2.26
C GLY A 119 3.32 -17.64 -1.70
N ILE A 120 2.36 -17.07 -0.94
CA ILE A 120 1.28 -17.83 -0.30
C ILE A 120 -0.01 -17.67 -1.11
N VAL A 121 -0.46 -18.78 -1.69
CA VAL A 121 -1.65 -18.86 -2.53
C VAL A 121 -2.91 -18.95 -1.68
N ASN A 122 -3.96 -18.25 -2.06
CA ASN A 122 -5.29 -18.48 -1.51
C ASN A 122 -6.02 -19.56 -2.31
N PRO A 123 -6.15 -20.79 -1.80
CA PRO A 123 -6.78 -21.88 -2.54
C PRO A 123 -8.29 -21.71 -2.73
N GLN A 124 -8.90 -20.78 -2.03
CA GLN A 124 -10.33 -20.48 -2.15
C GLN A 124 -10.62 -19.38 -3.17
N SER A 125 -9.60 -18.67 -3.66
CA SER A 125 -9.73 -17.60 -4.65
C SER A 125 -9.41 -18.10 -6.06
N GLU A 126 -10.36 -17.99 -6.99
CA GLU A 126 -10.11 -18.33 -8.40
C GLU A 126 -9.07 -17.39 -9.02
N ILE A 127 -9.08 -16.10 -8.67
CA ILE A 127 -8.08 -15.14 -9.16
C ILE A 127 -6.68 -15.52 -8.68
N SER A 128 -6.55 -15.93 -7.42
CA SER A 128 -5.27 -16.43 -6.90
C SER A 128 -4.76 -17.66 -7.66
N LYS A 129 -5.65 -18.59 -7.98
CA LYS A 129 -5.33 -19.77 -8.80
C LYS A 129 -4.95 -19.38 -10.24
N ASP A 130 -5.62 -18.39 -10.83
CA ASP A 130 -5.31 -17.93 -12.17
C ASP A 130 -3.93 -17.24 -12.22
N VAL A 131 -3.57 -16.45 -11.21
CA VAL A 131 -2.22 -15.90 -11.06
C VAL A 131 -1.18 -17.03 -10.98
N GLU A 132 -1.43 -18.07 -10.17
CA GLU A 132 -0.54 -19.25 -10.09
C GLU A 132 -0.41 -19.97 -11.44
N LYS A 133 -1.50 -20.12 -12.21
CA LYS A 133 -1.42 -20.70 -13.57
C LYS A 133 -0.52 -19.88 -14.50
N LEU A 134 -0.61 -18.53 -14.44
CA LEU A 134 0.28 -17.67 -15.22
C LEU A 134 1.76 -17.87 -14.84
N ILE A 135 2.02 -18.04 -13.54
CA ILE A 135 3.38 -18.29 -13.04
C ILE A 135 3.88 -19.66 -13.48
N LEU A 136 3.09 -20.71 -13.28
CA LEU A 136 3.45 -22.10 -13.65
C LEU A 136 3.66 -22.28 -15.16
N ASN A 137 2.94 -21.51 -15.98
CA ASN A 137 3.09 -21.51 -17.43
C ASN A 137 4.22 -20.61 -17.93
N GLY A 138 4.99 -19.98 -17.03
CA GLY A 138 6.10 -19.08 -17.40
C GLY A 138 5.68 -17.76 -18.02
N ILE A 139 4.37 -17.39 -17.94
CA ILE A 139 3.84 -16.14 -18.48
C ILE A 139 4.13 -14.97 -17.52
N LEU A 140 4.07 -15.22 -16.22
CA LEU A 140 4.35 -14.26 -15.16
C LEU A 140 5.55 -14.73 -14.32
N SER A 141 6.61 -13.93 -14.27
CA SER A 141 7.76 -14.22 -13.42
C SER A 141 7.54 -13.62 -12.03
N ARG A 142 7.34 -14.49 -11.03
CA ARG A 142 7.16 -14.10 -9.63
C ARG A 142 8.48 -14.05 -8.88
N GLN A 143 8.65 -13.00 -8.07
CA GLN A 143 9.70 -12.94 -7.07
C GLN A 143 9.07 -12.90 -5.68
N ILE A 144 9.39 -13.89 -4.84
CA ILE A 144 8.85 -14.01 -3.49
C ILE A 144 9.65 -13.11 -2.54
N LEU A 145 8.92 -12.31 -1.75
CA LEU A 145 9.50 -11.41 -0.78
C LEU A 145 9.19 -11.83 0.66
N SER A 146 10.15 -11.56 1.53
CA SER A 146 10.06 -11.82 2.98
C SER A 146 10.94 -10.87 3.77
N ALA A 147 10.85 -10.93 5.09
CA ALA A 147 11.64 -10.11 6.00
C ALA A 147 13.14 -10.16 5.72
N GLY A 148 13.77 -9.00 5.75
CA GLY A 148 15.20 -8.81 5.50
C GLY A 148 15.55 -8.44 4.07
N GLN A 149 14.69 -8.73 3.10
CA GLN A 149 14.91 -8.34 1.71
C GLN A 149 14.71 -6.83 1.50
N LYS A 150 15.27 -6.32 0.42
CA LYS A 150 15.15 -4.93 0.00
C LYS A 150 14.93 -4.85 -1.50
N LEU A 151 14.17 -3.86 -1.92
CA LEU A 151 14.09 -3.41 -3.30
C LEU A 151 14.57 -1.96 -3.35
N GLU A 152 15.46 -1.69 -4.30
CA GLU A 152 16.03 -0.36 -4.51
C GLU A 152 15.66 0.08 -5.92
N PHE A 153 15.01 1.22 -6.03
CA PHE A 153 14.61 1.82 -7.30
C PHE A 153 15.37 3.12 -7.54
N ALA A 154 15.27 3.64 -8.76
CA ALA A 154 15.88 4.92 -9.11
C ALA A 154 15.44 6.03 -8.12
N ASP A 155 16.24 7.10 -8.07
CA ASP A 155 16.00 8.28 -7.23
C ASP A 155 15.91 7.97 -5.73
N ASN A 156 16.64 6.95 -5.25
CA ASN A 156 16.72 6.56 -3.84
C ASN A 156 15.38 6.12 -3.21
N ILE A 157 14.47 5.57 -3.99
CA ILE A 157 13.28 4.91 -3.48
C ILE A 157 13.68 3.52 -2.97
N ASN A 158 13.64 3.33 -1.66
CA ASN A 158 14.07 2.10 -1.00
C ASN A 158 12.90 1.46 -0.25
N LEU A 159 12.63 0.18 -0.53
CA LEU A 159 11.64 -0.63 0.19
C LEU A 159 12.36 -1.70 0.99
N LYS A 160 12.19 -1.71 2.30
CA LYS A 160 12.74 -2.74 3.20
C LYS A 160 11.62 -3.59 3.75
N PHE A 161 11.64 -4.88 3.46
CA PHE A 161 10.62 -5.84 3.90
C PHE A 161 10.90 -6.30 5.33
N LEU A 162 9.85 -6.32 6.16
CA LEU A 162 9.87 -6.60 7.59
C LEU A 162 9.08 -7.85 7.96
N ALA A 163 8.07 -8.23 7.12
CA ALA A 163 7.27 -9.45 7.23
C ALA A 163 6.87 -9.92 5.81
N PRO A 164 6.43 -11.20 5.67
CA PRO A 164 6.46 -12.26 6.69
C PRO A 164 7.89 -12.70 7.01
N ALA A 165 8.07 -13.34 8.16
CA ALA A 165 9.37 -13.92 8.48
C ALA A 165 9.69 -15.07 7.51
N SER A 166 10.91 -15.13 7.00
CA SER A 166 11.37 -16.17 6.05
C SER A 166 11.39 -17.58 6.64
N LYS A 167 11.50 -17.65 7.97
CA LYS A 167 11.41 -18.89 8.77
C LYS A 167 10.49 -18.60 9.95
N ASN A 168 9.57 -19.51 10.26
CA ASN A 168 8.58 -19.36 11.33
C ASN A 168 7.52 -18.29 11.06
N GLY A 169 7.09 -18.13 9.82
CA GLY A 169 5.88 -17.36 9.48
C GLY A 169 4.63 -17.99 10.11
N PHE A 170 3.53 -17.30 9.99
CA PHE A 170 2.22 -17.86 10.40
C PHE A 170 1.82 -19.00 9.46
N PRO A 171 0.89 -19.89 9.87
CA PRO A 171 0.36 -20.90 8.97
C PRO A 171 -0.12 -20.29 7.65
N GLU A 172 0.11 -20.93 6.52
CA GLU A 172 -0.24 -20.39 5.18
C GLU A 172 -1.71 -20.00 5.05
N LYS A 173 -2.61 -20.67 5.78
CA LYS A 173 -4.04 -20.31 5.83
C LYS A 173 -4.34 -18.96 6.50
N ASP A 174 -3.41 -18.41 7.26
CA ASP A 174 -3.53 -17.10 7.92
C ASP A 174 -2.98 -16.02 6.96
N LEU A 175 -3.71 -15.75 5.88
CA LEU A 175 -3.28 -14.88 4.80
C LEU A 175 -2.97 -13.46 5.31
N ASN A 176 -3.81 -12.92 6.19
CA ASN A 176 -3.65 -11.57 6.75
C ASN A 176 -2.31 -11.45 7.50
N ASN A 177 -2.04 -12.32 8.46
CA ASN A 177 -0.83 -12.24 9.25
C ASN A 177 0.45 -12.57 8.46
N ASN A 178 0.31 -13.11 7.25
CA ASN A 178 1.39 -13.31 6.29
C ASN A 178 1.51 -12.20 5.24
N SER A 179 0.80 -11.10 5.38
CA SER A 179 0.95 -9.93 4.49
C SER A 179 2.40 -9.47 4.41
N LEU A 180 2.82 -9.02 3.22
CA LEU A 180 4.06 -8.26 3.09
C LEU A 180 3.94 -6.97 3.89
N VAL A 181 4.84 -6.79 4.87
CA VAL A 181 5.04 -5.54 5.57
C VAL A 181 6.36 -4.96 5.15
N PHE A 182 6.36 -3.72 4.71
CA PHE A 182 7.60 -3.06 4.31
C PHE A 182 7.60 -1.58 4.63
N LYS A 183 8.80 -1.05 4.82
CA LYS A 183 9.04 0.37 5.03
C LYS A 183 9.63 0.96 3.76
N LEU A 184 8.95 1.96 3.21
CA LEU A 184 9.46 2.85 2.20
C LEU A 184 10.33 3.91 2.89
N GLN A 185 11.50 4.16 2.34
CA GLN A 185 12.37 5.27 2.71
C GLN A 185 12.70 6.10 1.48
N TYR A 186 12.50 7.41 1.58
CA TYR A 186 12.83 8.41 0.56
C TYR A 186 13.34 9.68 1.23
N GLY A 187 14.66 9.87 1.26
CA GLY A 187 15.28 10.91 2.09
C GLY A 187 14.86 10.77 3.55
N GLU A 188 14.38 11.85 4.15
CA GLU A 188 13.87 11.88 5.53
C GLU A 188 12.44 11.32 5.66
N PHE A 189 11.72 11.17 4.54
CA PHE A 189 10.38 10.60 4.54
C PHE A 189 10.41 9.10 4.67
N SER A 190 9.47 8.57 5.45
CA SER A 190 9.26 7.12 5.52
C SER A 190 7.78 6.78 5.65
N MET A 191 7.38 5.68 5.01
CA MET A 191 6.02 5.15 5.14
C MET A 191 6.07 3.65 5.42
N LEU A 192 5.28 3.22 6.41
CA LEU A 192 5.11 1.82 6.75
C LEU A 192 3.84 1.29 6.08
N PHE A 193 4.02 0.29 5.21
CA PHE A 193 2.94 -0.47 4.57
C PHE A 193 2.73 -1.75 5.36
N THR A 194 1.51 -2.03 5.74
CA THR A 194 1.19 -3.11 6.67
C THR A 194 0.33 -4.21 6.06
N GLY A 195 -0.18 -4.02 4.83
CA GLY A 195 -1.22 -4.90 4.31
C GLY A 195 -2.33 -5.09 5.34
N ASP A 196 -2.72 -6.34 5.60
CA ASP A 196 -3.81 -6.67 6.52
C ASP A 196 -3.34 -7.43 7.77
N ILE A 197 -2.10 -7.18 8.20
CA ILE A 197 -1.61 -7.80 9.43
C ILE A 197 -2.52 -7.52 10.61
N GLU A 198 -2.58 -8.46 11.52
CA GLU A 198 -3.33 -8.37 12.75
C GLU A 198 -2.39 -8.31 13.99
N ALA A 199 -2.98 -8.22 15.16
CA ALA A 199 -2.26 -8.07 16.43
C ALA A 199 -1.08 -9.04 16.62
N LYS A 200 -1.15 -10.25 16.07
CA LYS A 200 -0.05 -11.23 16.15
C LYS A 200 1.20 -10.74 15.44
N THR A 201 1.06 -10.33 14.18
CA THR A 201 2.18 -9.84 13.38
C THR A 201 2.65 -8.49 13.88
N GLU A 202 1.74 -7.61 14.34
CA GLU A 202 2.12 -6.35 14.97
C GLU A 202 3.03 -6.56 16.18
N ASN A 203 2.67 -7.50 17.07
CA ASN A 203 3.48 -7.84 18.27
C ASN A 203 4.84 -8.42 17.88
N ASP A 204 4.89 -9.28 16.87
CA ASP A 204 6.16 -9.84 16.36
C ASP A 204 7.05 -8.73 15.79
N LEU A 205 6.48 -7.81 14.99
CA LEU A 205 7.21 -6.66 14.46
C LEU A 205 7.75 -5.75 15.57
N VAL A 206 6.94 -5.43 16.57
CA VAL A 206 7.36 -4.63 17.73
C VAL A 206 8.52 -5.30 18.45
N SER A 207 8.43 -6.61 18.69
CA SER A 207 9.50 -7.39 19.35
C SER A 207 10.81 -7.39 18.56
N ARG A 208 10.73 -7.58 17.22
CA ARG A 208 11.92 -7.70 16.37
C ARG A 208 12.57 -6.37 16.00
N TYR A 209 11.77 -5.33 15.81
CA TYR A 209 12.27 -4.10 15.24
C TYR A 209 12.20 -2.88 16.17
N GLY A 210 11.29 -2.87 17.16
CA GLY A 210 11.15 -1.75 18.10
C GLY A 210 11.11 -0.40 17.38
N LYS A 211 11.91 0.56 17.82
CA LYS A 211 11.96 1.91 17.26
C LYS A 211 12.29 1.99 15.76
N LYS A 212 12.83 0.93 15.15
CA LYS A 212 13.06 0.92 13.69
C LYS A 212 11.76 0.94 12.86
N LEU A 213 10.62 0.67 13.51
CA LEU A 213 9.29 0.80 12.90
C LEU A 213 8.82 2.24 12.77
N GLN A 214 9.42 3.20 13.50
CA GLN A 214 9.02 4.61 13.42
C GLN A 214 8.97 5.08 11.98
N SER A 215 7.85 5.71 11.59
CA SER A 215 7.60 6.10 10.20
C SER A 215 6.77 7.39 10.16
N THR A 216 7.05 8.25 9.18
CA THR A 216 6.32 9.51 8.99
C THR A 216 4.84 9.24 8.71
N VAL A 217 4.56 8.23 7.87
CA VAL A 217 3.19 7.84 7.49
C VAL A 217 3.00 6.35 7.75
N LEU A 218 1.80 5.99 8.20
CA LEU A 218 1.34 4.61 8.35
C LEU A 218 0.20 4.34 7.37
N LYS A 219 0.31 3.32 6.49
CA LYS A 219 -0.86 2.68 5.91
C LYS A 219 -1.47 1.79 7.00
N VAL A 220 -2.67 2.11 7.41
CA VAL A 220 -3.36 1.41 8.50
C VAL A 220 -3.67 -0.02 8.09
N ALA A 221 -3.34 -0.97 8.95
CA ALA A 221 -3.55 -2.39 8.71
C ALA A 221 -5.03 -2.75 8.62
N HIS A 222 -5.35 -3.68 7.72
CA HIS A 222 -6.64 -4.34 7.59
C HIS A 222 -7.81 -3.34 7.58
N HIS A 223 -7.65 -2.27 6.78
CA HIS A 223 -8.65 -1.22 6.56
C HIS A 223 -9.17 -0.57 7.86
N GLY A 224 -8.40 -0.66 8.94
CA GLY A 224 -8.83 -0.19 10.27
C GLY A 224 -9.72 -1.19 11.02
N SER A 225 -9.57 -2.50 10.78
CA SER A 225 -10.21 -3.58 11.53
C SER A 225 -9.87 -3.51 13.03
N SER A 226 -10.80 -3.91 13.88
CA SER A 226 -10.58 -4.04 15.33
C SER A 226 -9.56 -5.10 15.73
N THR A 227 -9.16 -5.98 14.80
CA THR A 227 -8.12 -7.01 14.99
C THR A 227 -6.70 -6.48 14.86
N SER A 228 -6.57 -5.23 14.36
CA SER A 228 -5.32 -4.60 13.95
C SER A 228 -5.13 -3.22 14.60
N SER A 229 -4.00 -2.58 14.32
CA SER A 229 -3.67 -1.22 14.80
C SER A 229 -3.70 -1.14 16.33
N THR A 230 -3.04 -2.11 16.98
CA THR A 230 -2.99 -2.18 18.43
C THR A 230 -2.29 -0.95 19.02
N TYR A 231 -2.70 -0.55 20.24
CA TYR A 231 -2.10 0.56 20.96
C TYR A 231 -0.56 0.45 21.03
N ASN A 232 -0.05 -0.74 21.32
CA ASN A 232 1.38 -1.00 21.45
C ASN A 232 2.12 -0.77 20.13
N PHE A 233 1.56 -1.27 19.03
CA PHE A 233 2.12 -1.10 17.70
C PHE A 233 2.15 0.38 17.30
N LEU A 234 1.02 1.09 17.44
CA LEU A 234 0.91 2.50 17.11
C LEU A 234 1.85 3.37 17.96
N LYS A 235 2.00 3.05 19.25
CA LYS A 235 2.93 3.73 20.16
C LYS A 235 4.39 3.55 19.75
N VAL A 236 4.75 2.45 19.09
CA VAL A 236 6.11 2.20 18.61
C VAL A 236 6.33 2.83 17.22
N VAL A 237 5.35 2.74 16.31
CA VAL A 237 5.43 3.32 14.96
C VAL A 237 5.45 4.85 15.02
N GLN A 238 4.67 5.46 15.91
CA GLN A 238 4.57 6.92 16.11
C GLN A 238 4.36 7.69 14.80
N PRO A 239 3.38 7.34 13.97
CA PRO A 239 3.20 8.02 12.71
C PRO A 239 2.69 9.44 12.91
N GLN A 240 3.14 10.37 12.06
CA GLN A 240 2.61 11.73 12.00
C GLN A 240 1.27 11.78 11.25
N LEU A 241 0.98 10.75 10.43
CA LEU A 241 -0.25 10.61 9.69
C LEU A 241 -0.57 9.12 9.46
N ALA A 242 -1.83 8.74 9.69
CA ALA A 242 -2.36 7.43 9.39
C ALA A 242 -3.27 7.50 8.15
N LEU A 243 -3.01 6.66 7.14
CA LEU A 243 -3.83 6.55 5.94
C LEU A 243 -4.66 5.27 5.99
N ILE A 244 -5.99 5.42 5.88
CA ILE A 244 -6.94 4.32 5.93
C ILE A 244 -7.60 4.16 4.57
N SER A 245 -7.36 3.03 3.90
CA SER A 245 -8.12 2.60 2.74
C SER A 245 -9.28 1.73 3.22
N CYS A 246 -10.50 2.15 2.99
CA CYS A 246 -11.69 1.39 3.38
C CYS A 246 -12.85 1.76 2.46
N GLY A 247 -13.70 0.78 2.17
CA GLY A 247 -14.92 0.97 1.40
C GLY A 247 -16.14 1.20 2.29
N ASP A 248 -17.28 0.64 1.83
CA ASP A 248 -18.56 0.78 2.50
C ASP A 248 -18.52 0.35 3.97
N LYS A 249 -18.76 1.34 4.84
CA LYS A 249 -18.73 1.17 6.28
C LYS A 249 -19.82 0.23 6.79
N GLU A 250 -20.98 0.20 6.13
CA GLU A 250 -22.12 -0.62 6.58
C GLU A 250 -21.80 -2.10 6.44
N LYS A 251 -21.05 -2.47 5.41
CA LYS A 251 -20.71 -3.87 5.14
C LYS A 251 -19.63 -4.44 6.08
N TYR A 252 -18.56 -3.66 6.36
CA TYR A 252 -17.38 -4.17 7.04
C TYR A 252 -17.15 -3.54 8.42
N ASN A 253 -17.89 -2.49 8.76
CA ASN A 253 -17.68 -1.69 9.97
C ASN A 253 -16.23 -1.18 10.11
N HIS A 254 -15.60 -0.89 8.98
CA HIS A 254 -14.24 -0.32 8.89
C HIS A 254 -14.29 1.16 8.47
N PRO A 255 -13.42 2.02 9.01
CA PRO A 255 -12.57 1.73 10.16
C PRO A 255 -13.38 1.57 11.45
N ASN A 256 -12.95 0.66 12.29
CA ASN A 256 -13.62 0.37 13.55
C ASN A 256 -13.45 1.51 14.57
N LYS A 257 -14.49 1.80 15.34
CA LYS A 257 -14.47 2.86 16.37
C LYS A 257 -13.33 2.71 17.38
N LYS A 258 -12.96 1.47 17.73
CA LYS A 258 -11.85 1.19 18.64
C LYS A 258 -10.53 1.70 18.08
N VAL A 259 -10.27 1.48 16.78
CA VAL A 259 -9.05 1.93 16.11
C VAL A 259 -9.02 3.47 16.06
N LEU A 260 -10.13 4.09 15.67
CA LEU A 260 -10.25 5.55 15.65
C LEU A 260 -10.03 6.18 17.04
N GLY A 261 -10.62 5.59 18.10
CA GLY A 261 -10.40 6.03 19.47
C GLY A 261 -8.94 5.88 19.93
N THR A 262 -8.22 4.85 19.42
CA THR A 262 -6.79 4.71 19.70
C THR A 262 -5.97 5.81 19.00
N PHE A 263 -6.32 6.18 17.75
CA PHE A 263 -5.68 7.29 17.06
C PHE A 263 -5.91 8.61 17.76
N GLU A 264 -7.15 8.89 18.18
CA GLU A 264 -7.50 10.08 18.94
C GLU A 264 -6.71 10.16 20.26
N TYR A 265 -6.68 9.07 21.03
CA TYR A 265 -5.93 8.99 22.28
C TYR A 265 -4.42 9.23 22.09
N LEU A 266 -3.83 8.70 21.01
CA LEU A 266 -2.42 8.88 20.68
C LEU A 266 -2.13 10.15 19.90
N GLN A 267 -3.14 10.97 19.63
CA GLN A 267 -3.07 12.21 18.83
C GLN A 267 -2.48 11.99 17.43
N ILE A 268 -2.80 10.84 16.81
CA ILE A 268 -2.39 10.50 15.45
C ILE A 268 -3.47 11.00 14.48
N PRO A 269 -3.20 11.98 13.62
CA PRO A 269 -4.13 12.38 12.57
C PRO A 269 -4.39 11.24 11.60
N ASP A 270 -5.65 11.03 11.22
CA ASP A 270 -6.01 10.06 10.19
C ASP A 270 -6.65 10.71 8.96
N ARG A 271 -6.49 10.07 7.81
CA ARG A 271 -7.16 10.37 6.55
C ARG A 271 -7.70 9.07 5.96
N LYS A 272 -8.96 9.13 5.51
CA LYS A 272 -9.66 8.00 4.93
C LYS A 272 -9.86 8.23 3.44
N SER A 273 -9.62 7.19 2.63
CA SER A 273 -10.25 7.10 1.32
C SER A 273 -11.66 6.58 1.58
N VAL A 274 -12.65 7.48 1.61
CA VAL A 274 -14.06 7.09 1.75
C VAL A 274 -14.69 7.15 0.36
N VAL A 275 -15.34 6.07 -0.02
CA VAL A 275 -16.28 6.03 -1.14
C VAL A 275 -17.65 6.44 -0.61
#